data_27d2d7c79469d329264b42fc0b030256
#
_entry.id   27d2d7c79469d329264b42fc0b030256
#
_cell.length_a   1.000
_cell.length_b   1.000
_cell.length_c   1.000
_cell.angle_alpha   90.00
_cell.angle_beta   90.00
_cell.angle_gamma   90.00
#
_symmetry.space_group_name_H-M   'P 1'
#
loop_
_entity.id
_entity.type
_entity.pdbx_description
1 polymer ?
#
loop_
_entity_poly.entity_id
_entity_poly.type
_entity_poly.pdbx_seq_one_letter_code
_entity_poly.pdbx_strand_id
1 'polypeptide(L)' 'MGKWQCTVCGFVYDPTVGDPQAGIPAGVAFTDLPDDWTCPECGVGKDMFEPVD' A
#
# COMPACT_ATOMS: atom_id res chain seq x y z
N MET A 1 -4.61 -11.10 6.38
CA MET A 1 -3.49 -10.19 6.13
C MET A 1 -4.00 -8.77 6.29
N GLY A 2 -3.19 -7.92 6.90
CA GLY A 2 -3.63 -6.59 7.27
C GLY A 2 -3.69 -5.62 6.09
N LYS A 3 -4.74 -4.82 6.04
CA LYS A 3 -4.84 -3.73 5.09
C LYS A 3 -4.21 -2.48 5.69
N TRP A 4 -3.72 -1.61 4.82
CA TRP A 4 -3.10 -0.35 5.21
C TRP A 4 -3.72 0.79 4.42
N GLN A 5 -3.99 1.90 5.09
CA GLN A 5 -4.66 3.03 4.47
C GLN A 5 -3.77 4.26 4.49
N CYS A 6 -3.72 4.94 3.34
CA CYS A 6 -3.04 6.22 3.24
C CYS A 6 -3.77 7.27 4.08
N THR A 7 -3.04 7.95 4.96
CA THR A 7 -3.64 8.98 5.82
C THR A 7 -3.86 10.29 5.10
N VAL A 8 -3.35 10.45 3.87
CA VAL A 8 -3.47 11.67 3.09
C VAL A 8 -4.68 11.63 2.17
N CYS A 9 -4.83 10.56 1.38
CA CYS A 9 -5.90 10.49 0.37
C CYS A 9 -6.93 9.40 0.64
N GLY A 10 -6.67 8.48 1.59
CA GLY A 10 -7.61 7.42 1.92
C GLY A 10 -7.47 6.15 1.07
N PHE A 11 -6.46 6.07 0.21
CA PHE A 11 -6.22 4.85 -0.56
C PHE A 11 -5.92 3.69 0.38
N VAL A 12 -6.52 2.53 0.11
CA VAL A 12 -6.30 1.33 0.92
C VAL A 12 -5.48 0.33 0.12
N TYR A 13 -4.33 -0.09 0.67
CA TYR A 13 -3.56 -1.18 0.12
C TYR A 13 -4.09 -2.50 0.70
N ASP A 14 -4.60 -3.36 -0.17
CA ASP A 14 -5.11 -4.67 0.20
C ASP A 14 -4.13 -5.73 -0.28
N PRO A 15 -3.44 -6.46 0.63
CA PRO A 15 -2.48 -7.48 0.22
C PRO A 15 -3.08 -8.58 -0.66
N THR A 16 -4.38 -8.85 -0.55
CA THR A 16 -5.01 -9.87 -1.38
C THR A 16 -5.17 -9.43 -2.83
N VAL A 17 -5.06 -8.14 -3.10
CA VAL A 17 -5.16 -7.56 -4.44
C VAL A 17 -3.78 -7.15 -4.96
N GLY A 18 -2.92 -6.63 -4.08
CA GLY A 18 -1.64 -6.06 -4.48
C GLY A 18 -1.80 -4.69 -5.13
N ASP A 19 -0.81 -4.32 -5.92
CA ASP A 19 -0.83 -3.08 -6.69
C ASP A 19 -0.27 -3.34 -8.09
N PRO A 20 -1.12 -3.85 -9.00
CA PRO A 20 -0.65 -4.24 -10.34
C PRO A 20 -0.03 -3.08 -11.12
N GLN A 21 -0.49 -1.85 -10.89
CA GLN A 21 0.05 -0.68 -11.59
C GLN A 21 1.51 -0.44 -11.22
N ALA A 22 1.89 -0.80 -10.00
CA ALA A 22 3.28 -0.66 -9.54
C ALA A 22 4.06 -1.97 -9.69
N GLY A 23 3.46 -2.99 -10.31
CA GLY A 23 4.11 -4.28 -10.47
C GLY A 23 4.10 -5.15 -9.21
N ILE A 24 3.23 -4.88 -8.27
CA ILE A 24 3.12 -5.62 -7.01
C ILE A 24 2.05 -6.68 -7.16
N PRO A 25 2.41 -7.97 -7.15
CA PRO A 25 1.40 -9.03 -7.29
C PRO A 25 0.56 -9.18 -6.02
N ALA A 26 -0.59 -9.81 -6.17
CA ALA A 26 -1.42 -10.19 -5.02
C ALA A 26 -0.61 -11.11 -4.09
N GLY A 27 -0.84 -10.96 -2.79
CA GLY A 27 -0.15 -11.77 -1.79
C GLY A 27 1.07 -11.13 -1.15
N VAL A 28 1.44 -9.91 -1.57
CA VAL A 28 2.58 -9.20 -0.98
C VAL A 28 2.07 -8.35 0.18
N ALA A 29 2.61 -8.59 1.38
CA ALA A 29 2.25 -7.80 2.55
C ALA A 29 2.77 -6.37 2.40
N PHE A 30 2.06 -5.41 3.03
CA PHE A 30 2.47 -4.00 2.97
C PHE A 30 3.92 -3.83 3.45
N THR A 31 4.30 -4.55 4.50
CA THR A 31 5.66 -4.45 5.06
C THR A 31 6.73 -5.02 4.13
N ASP A 32 6.33 -5.80 3.13
CA ASP A 32 7.25 -6.37 2.14
C ASP A 32 7.36 -5.51 0.88
N LEU A 33 6.59 -4.42 0.80
CA LEU A 33 6.70 -3.50 -0.34
C LEU A 33 8.08 -2.84 -0.36
N PRO A 34 8.59 -2.50 -1.55
CA PRO A 34 9.87 -1.78 -1.66
C PRO A 34 9.82 -0.46 -0.87
N ASP A 35 10.97 -0.03 -0.36
CA ASP A 35 11.04 1.20 0.41
C ASP A 35 10.66 2.42 -0.42
N ASP A 36 10.83 2.35 -1.75
CA ASP A 36 10.49 3.44 -2.65
C ASP A 36 9.08 3.36 -3.21
N TRP A 37 8.28 2.38 -2.74
CA TRP A 37 6.87 2.30 -3.14
C TRP A 37 6.13 3.52 -2.58
N THR A 38 5.28 4.09 -3.40
CA THR A 38 4.48 5.25 -3.02
C THR A 38 3.01 5.00 -3.29
N CYS A 39 2.16 5.79 -2.63
CA CYS A 39 0.72 5.73 -2.85
C CYS A 39 0.41 6.01 -4.32
N PRO A 40 -0.34 5.13 -5.00
CA PRO A 40 -0.65 5.35 -6.42
C PRO A 40 -1.64 6.50 -6.65
N GLU A 41 -2.32 6.96 -5.59
CA GLU A 41 -3.29 8.04 -5.69
C GLU A 41 -2.69 9.41 -5.46
N CYS A 42 -1.86 9.55 -4.42
CA CYS A 42 -1.34 10.86 -4.04
C CYS A 42 0.19 10.95 -4.00
N GLY A 43 0.88 9.82 -4.11
CA GLY A 43 2.35 9.81 -4.24
C GLY A 43 3.13 9.90 -2.96
N VAL A 44 2.48 9.85 -1.78
CA VAL A 44 3.22 9.87 -0.52
C VAL A 44 3.86 8.50 -0.24
N GLY A 45 4.89 8.49 0.60
CA GLY A 45 5.60 7.27 0.93
C GLY A 45 4.85 6.37 1.90
N LYS A 46 5.43 5.20 2.15
CA LYS A 46 4.84 4.18 3.04
C LYS A 46 4.63 4.69 4.46
N ASP A 47 5.44 5.64 4.89
CA ASP A 47 5.38 6.18 6.25
C ASP A 47 4.08 6.96 6.53
N MET A 48 3.32 7.29 5.48
CA MET A 48 2.05 7.97 5.63
C MET A 48 0.87 6.99 5.70
N PHE A 49 1.13 5.70 5.71
CA PHE A 49 0.10 4.68 5.80
C PHE A 49 -0.04 4.17 7.24
N GLU A 50 -1.24 3.76 7.59
CA GLU A 50 -1.51 3.14 8.88
C GLU A 50 -2.31 1.86 8.71
N PRO A 51 -2.15 0.89 9.62
CA PRO A 51 -2.93 -0.35 9.56
C PRO A 51 -4.39 -0.07 9.91
N VAL A 52 -5.31 -0.65 9.13
CA VAL A 52 -6.75 -0.44 9.30
C VAL A 52 -7.53 -1.74 9.39
N ASP A 53 -6.84 -2.85 9.51
CA ASP A 53 -7.50 -4.15 9.54
C ASP A 53 -7.35 -4.83 10.88
#